data_ecfd27f2e8730469409bf97d19eb929a
#
_entry.id   ecfd27f2e8730469409bf97d19eb929a
#
_cell.length_a   1.000
_cell.length_b   1.000
_cell.length_c   1.000
_cell.angle_alpha   90.00
_cell.angle_beta   90.00
_cell.angle_gamma   90.00
#
_symmetry.space_group_name_H-M   'P 1'
#
loop_
_entity.id
_entity.type
_entity.pdbx_description
1 polymer ?
#
loop_
_entity_poly.entity_id
_entity_poly.type
_entity_poly.pdbx_seq_one_letter_code
_entity_poly.pdbx_strand_id
1 'polypeptide(L)'
;MQLKNFKRESIIPLPVTFISTVSEDGVGNVAPYSCLMPILRPFDLICVATAGVMRDTFDNMKSQGEFVVNLPGVDMMDKVIPTAKFVPPEVSEFELAELVEKPSKTLKTPGVDGCYAWMECKLHKIVDEEYDKFPYALVLAKVVHLEIRDDIYDAENGSWDVE
;
A
#
# COMPACT_ATOMS: atom_id res chain seq x y z
N MET A 1 -1.46 31.81 -13.62
CA MET A 1 -1.15 31.09 -14.87
C MET A 1 -2.03 29.86 -14.94
N GLN A 2 -2.69 29.60 -16.08
CA GLN A 2 -3.49 28.41 -16.29
C GLN A 2 -2.59 27.33 -16.92
N LEU A 3 -2.59 26.11 -16.35
CA LEU A 3 -1.88 24.96 -16.91
C LEU A 3 -2.65 24.45 -18.15
N LYS A 4 -1.95 24.26 -19.26
CA LYS A 4 -2.55 23.73 -20.49
C LYS A 4 -2.89 22.24 -20.36
N ASN A 5 -2.05 21.50 -19.63
CA ASN A 5 -2.26 20.09 -19.32
C ASN A 5 -2.48 19.98 -17.83
N PHE A 6 -3.68 19.59 -17.43
CA PHE A 6 -3.98 19.38 -16.02
C PHE A 6 -3.33 18.08 -15.53
N LYS A 7 -2.30 18.23 -14.71
CA LYS A 7 -1.65 17.13 -13.99
C LYS A 7 -1.85 17.38 -12.51
N ARG A 8 -2.94 16.84 -11.95
CA ARG A 8 -3.26 16.97 -10.52
C ARG A 8 -2.13 16.50 -9.62
N GLU A 9 -1.38 15.48 -10.06
CA GLU A 9 -0.25 14.89 -9.35
C GLU A 9 0.90 15.88 -9.14
N SER A 10 0.93 16.97 -9.92
CA SER A 10 1.92 18.04 -9.75
C SER A 10 1.56 19.04 -8.64
N ILE A 11 0.32 18.99 -8.14
CA ILE A 11 -0.22 19.98 -7.19
C ILE A 11 -0.65 19.32 -5.89
N ILE A 12 -1.22 18.11 -5.97
CA ILE A 12 -1.68 17.36 -4.79
C ILE A 12 -0.50 16.58 -4.22
N PRO A 13 -0.09 16.84 -2.97
CA PRO A 13 0.92 16.00 -2.32
C PRO A 13 0.35 14.60 -2.10
N LEU A 14 0.93 13.63 -2.78
CA LEU A 14 0.55 12.24 -2.66
C LEU A 14 1.63 11.49 -1.88
N PRO A 15 1.30 10.89 -0.73
CA PRO A 15 2.25 10.06 -0.01
C PRO A 15 2.56 8.81 -0.83
N VAL A 16 3.80 8.33 -0.75
CA VAL A 16 4.16 7.02 -1.29
C VAL A 16 4.05 6.00 -0.16
N THR A 17 3.29 4.94 -0.42
CA THR A 17 3.19 3.77 0.46
C THR A 17 3.57 2.52 -0.32
N PHE A 18 4.09 1.50 0.34
CA PHE A 18 4.15 0.17 -0.24
C PHE A 18 2.90 -0.62 0.17
N ILE A 19 2.29 -1.30 -0.78
CA ILE A 19 1.27 -2.31 -0.48
C ILE A 19 1.89 -3.67 -0.75
N SER A 20 1.96 -4.50 0.28
CA SER A 20 2.38 -5.89 0.18
C SER A 20 1.19 -6.83 0.16
N THR A 21 1.27 -7.82 -0.68
CA THR A 21 0.28 -8.88 -0.86
C THR A 21 0.99 -10.22 -1.10
N VAL A 22 0.25 -11.32 -1.08
CA VAL A 22 0.76 -12.65 -1.40
C VAL A 22 -0.20 -13.31 -2.37
N SER A 23 0.34 -13.98 -3.39
CA SER A 23 -0.47 -14.75 -4.34
C SER A 23 -1.00 -16.05 -3.72
N GLU A 24 -1.90 -16.74 -4.41
CA GLU A 24 -2.38 -18.07 -4.00
C GLU A 24 -1.23 -19.10 -3.92
N ASP A 25 -0.21 -18.93 -4.75
CA ASP A 25 0.98 -19.78 -4.79
C ASP A 25 2.04 -19.38 -3.75
N GLY A 26 1.78 -18.37 -2.94
CA GLY A 26 2.68 -17.91 -1.89
C GLY A 26 3.77 -16.96 -2.35
N VAL A 27 3.69 -16.39 -3.55
CA VAL A 27 4.65 -15.40 -4.05
C VAL A 27 4.33 -14.03 -3.43
N GLY A 28 5.32 -13.45 -2.75
CA GLY A 28 5.22 -12.12 -2.16
C GLY A 28 5.32 -11.03 -3.22
N ASN A 29 4.39 -10.09 -3.20
CA ASN A 29 4.34 -8.93 -4.09
C ASN A 29 4.38 -7.63 -3.29
N VAL A 30 5.13 -6.64 -3.76
CA VAL A 30 5.17 -5.27 -3.21
C VAL A 30 5.05 -4.27 -4.34
N ALA A 31 4.09 -3.37 -4.23
CA ALA A 31 3.93 -2.30 -5.21
C ALA A 31 3.77 -0.93 -4.52
N PRO A 32 4.31 0.16 -5.12
CA PRO A 32 4.15 1.49 -4.58
C PRO A 32 2.78 2.07 -4.96
N TYR A 33 2.12 2.67 -3.99
CA TYR A 33 0.82 3.31 -4.14
C TYR A 33 0.85 4.72 -3.55
N SER A 34 0.17 5.64 -4.24
CA SER A 34 -0.06 6.99 -3.74
C SER A 34 -1.55 7.33 -3.62
N CYS A 35 -2.42 6.50 -4.19
CA CYS A 35 -3.87 6.67 -4.13
C CYS A 35 -4.47 5.91 -2.95
N LEU A 36 -4.02 6.23 -1.74
CA LEU A 36 -4.50 5.67 -0.48
C LEU A 36 -5.00 6.80 0.40
N MET A 37 -6.15 6.61 1.01
CA MET A 37 -6.71 7.57 1.93
C MET A 37 -7.52 6.89 3.05
N PRO A 38 -7.51 7.45 4.28
CA PRO A 38 -8.44 7.03 5.31
C PRO A 38 -9.86 7.47 4.93
N ILE A 39 -10.83 6.64 5.27
CA ILE A 39 -12.23 7.04 5.25
C ILE A 39 -12.52 7.88 6.50
N LEU A 40 -13.68 8.49 6.57
CA LEU A 40 -14.08 9.39 7.63
C LEU A 40 -13.96 8.75 9.03
N ARG A 41 -13.41 9.49 10.01
CA ARG A 41 -13.44 9.09 11.43
C ARG A 41 -14.91 8.91 11.93
N PRO A 42 -15.22 7.95 12.82
CA PRO A 42 -14.29 7.10 13.59
C PRO A 42 -14.02 5.72 12.93
N PHE A 43 -14.20 5.58 11.64
CA PHE A 43 -14.11 4.28 10.98
C PHE A 43 -12.65 3.84 10.79
N ASP A 44 -12.37 2.57 11.10
CA ASP A 44 -11.10 1.91 10.81
C ASP A 44 -11.03 1.44 9.35
N LEU A 45 -11.48 2.29 8.43
CA LEU A 45 -11.55 2.01 7.00
C LEU A 45 -10.58 2.88 6.22
N ILE A 46 -9.91 2.25 5.26
CA ILE A 46 -9.11 2.93 4.24
C ILE A 46 -9.67 2.61 2.85
N CYS A 47 -9.37 3.49 1.90
CA CYS A 47 -9.63 3.29 0.49
C CYS A 47 -8.32 3.31 -0.29
N VAL A 48 -8.11 2.31 -1.13
CA VAL A 48 -7.03 2.27 -2.12
C VAL A 48 -7.65 2.32 -3.51
N ALA A 49 -7.27 3.29 -4.32
CA ALA A 49 -7.64 3.29 -5.74
C ALA A 49 -6.55 2.59 -6.54
N THR A 50 -6.94 1.64 -7.38
CA THR A 50 -6.05 0.84 -8.20
C THR A 50 -6.60 0.67 -9.61
N ALA A 51 -5.74 0.32 -10.57
CA ALA A 51 -6.20 -0.17 -11.86
C ALA A 51 -6.98 -1.49 -11.64
N GLY A 52 -8.14 -1.59 -12.25
CA GLY A 52 -9.05 -2.75 -12.07
C GLY A 52 -8.66 -4.01 -12.82
N VAL A 53 -7.50 -4.00 -13.50
CA VAL A 53 -7.05 -5.15 -14.31
C VAL A 53 -5.51 -5.21 -14.34
N MET A 54 -4.98 -6.42 -14.53
CA MET A 54 -3.55 -6.69 -14.81
C MET A 54 -2.59 -6.13 -13.73
N ARG A 55 -2.96 -6.26 -12.46
CA ARG A 55 -2.10 -5.88 -11.32
C ARG A 55 -2.14 -6.97 -10.26
N ASP A 56 -1.00 -7.59 -10.02
CA ASP A 56 -0.87 -8.67 -9.04
C ASP A 56 -1.38 -8.24 -7.66
N THR A 57 -1.07 -7.01 -7.24
CA THR A 57 -1.59 -6.43 -5.99
C THR A 57 -3.12 -6.48 -5.92
N PHE A 58 -3.83 -6.11 -7.01
CA PHE A 58 -5.29 -6.11 -7.02
C PHE A 58 -5.85 -7.54 -7.02
N ASP A 59 -5.29 -8.41 -7.83
CA ASP A 59 -5.70 -9.82 -7.94
C ASP A 59 -5.47 -10.55 -6.62
N ASN A 60 -4.33 -10.31 -5.97
CA ASN A 60 -4.01 -10.84 -4.65
C ASN A 60 -4.96 -10.31 -3.55
N MET A 61 -5.25 -8.99 -3.53
CA MET A 61 -6.23 -8.42 -2.60
C MET A 61 -7.60 -9.08 -2.74
N LYS A 62 -8.01 -9.36 -3.98
CA LYS A 62 -9.29 -9.96 -4.30
C LYS A 62 -9.34 -11.44 -3.90
N SER A 63 -8.29 -12.20 -4.16
CA SER A 63 -8.23 -13.63 -3.89
C SER A 63 -7.98 -13.94 -2.41
N GLN A 64 -7.04 -13.23 -1.78
CA GLN A 64 -6.65 -13.48 -0.38
C GLN A 64 -7.50 -12.72 0.65
N GLY A 65 -8.13 -11.62 0.23
CA GLY A 65 -8.95 -10.80 1.12
C GLY A 65 -8.16 -10.02 2.18
N GLU A 66 -6.83 -9.90 2.00
CA GLU A 66 -5.97 -9.21 2.95
C GLU A 66 -4.74 -8.60 2.27
N PHE A 67 -4.14 -7.59 2.90
CA PHE A 67 -2.91 -6.93 2.47
C PHE A 67 -2.34 -6.08 3.59
N VAL A 68 -1.08 -5.66 3.45
CA VAL A 68 -0.46 -4.73 4.39
C VAL A 68 -0.10 -3.43 3.67
N VAL A 69 -0.48 -2.31 4.28
CA VAL A 69 0.01 -0.98 3.89
C VAL A 69 1.23 -0.66 4.75
N ASN A 70 2.34 -0.43 4.08
CA ASN A 70 3.62 -0.13 4.70
C ASN A 70 4.00 1.32 4.38
N LEU A 71 4.40 2.08 5.38
CA LEU A 71 4.81 3.47 5.23
C LEU A 71 6.34 3.56 5.26
N PRO A 72 6.98 3.72 4.07
CA PRO A 72 8.43 3.81 3.99
C PRO A 72 8.94 5.17 4.45
N GLY A 73 10.11 5.19 5.04
CA GLY A 73 10.89 6.40 5.26
C GLY A 73 11.61 6.88 3.99
N VAL A 74 12.24 8.04 4.08
CA VAL A 74 13.05 8.62 2.98
C VAL A 74 14.23 7.72 2.61
N ASP A 75 14.75 6.97 3.55
CA ASP A 75 15.83 5.99 3.41
C ASP A 75 15.46 4.79 2.51
N MET A 76 14.17 4.58 2.23
CA MET A 76 13.68 3.54 1.33
C MET A 76 13.29 4.05 -0.07
N MET A 77 13.62 5.29 -0.42
CA MET A 77 13.22 5.87 -1.72
C MET A 77 13.80 5.14 -2.93
N ASP A 78 14.97 4.55 -2.80
CA ASP A 78 15.62 3.75 -3.85
C ASP A 78 14.85 2.45 -4.16
N LYS A 79 14.01 1.97 -3.24
CA LYS A 79 13.18 0.77 -3.37
C LYS A 79 11.88 1.00 -4.17
N VAL A 80 11.44 2.26 -4.29
CA VAL A 80 10.17 2.61 -4.97
C VAL A 80 10.19 2.23 -6.45
N ILE A 81 11.26 2.53 -7.16
CA ILE A 81 11.35 2.24 -8.61
C ILE A 81 11.45 0.73 -8.91
N PRO A 82 12.26 -0.06 -8.19
CA PRO A 82 12.27 -1.52 -8.36
C PRO A 82 10.88 -2.15 -8.15
N THR A 83 10.14 -1.75 -7.09
CA THR A 83 8.80 -2.29 -6.79
C THR A 83 7.69 -1.76 -7.71
N ALA A 84 7.97 -0.76 -8.55
CA ALA A 84 7.02 -0.25 -9.57
C ALA A 84 7.14 -0.97 -10.91
N LYS A 85 8.09 -1.87 -11.07
CA LYS A 85 8.31 -2.58 -12.33
C LYS A 85 7.16 -3.54 -12.61
N PHE A 86 6.85 -3.67 -13.89
CA PHE A 86 5.93 -4.69 -14.36
C PHE A 86 6.74 -5.98 -14.58
N VAL A 87 6.52 -6.97 -13.74
CA VAL A 87 7.19 -8.26 -13.78
C VAL A 87 6.16 -9.39 -13.88
N PRO A 88 6.54 -10.60 -14.29
CA PRO A 88 5.65 -11.76 -14.26
C PRO A 88 5.21 -12.09 -12.82
N PRO A 89 3.99 -12.61 -12.61
CA PRO A 89 3.42 -12.87 -11.28
C PRO A 89 4.18 -13.90 -10.42
N GLU A 90 5.06 -14.68 -11.04
CA GLU A 90 5.97 -15.61 -10.35
C GLU A 90 7.25 -14.95 -9.82
N VAL A 91 7.47 -13.66 -10.12
CA VAL A 91 8.64 -12.88 -9.67
C VAL A 91 8.25 -12.03 -8.47
N SER A 92 8.91 -12.26 -7.34
CA SER A 92 8.69 -11.47 -6.13
C SER A 92 9.37 -10.10 -6.21
N GLU A 93 8.61 -9.02 -6.01
CA GLU A 93 9.20 -7.69 -5.88
C GLU A 93 9.95 -7.52 -4.55
N PHE A 94 9.69 -8.35 -3.53
CA PHE A 94 10.55 -8.39 -2.34
C PHE A 94 11.98 -8.73 -2.73
N GLU A 95 12.17 -9.79 -3.53
CA GLU A 95 13.50 -10.20 -4.00
C GLU A 95 14.09 -9.17 -4.97
N LEU A 96 13.28 -8.68 -5.93
CA LEU A 96 13.72 -7.73 -6.96
C LEU A 96 14.22 -6.40 -6.37
N ALA A 97 13.59 -5.94 -5.29
CA ALA A 97 13.92 -4.70 -4.63
C ALA A 97 14.82 -4.90 -3.40
N GLU A 98 15.26 -6.14 -3.12
CA GLU A 98 16.04 -6.49 -1.93
C GLU A 98 15.35 -6.00 -0.65
N LEU A 99 14.05 -6.24 -0.55
CA LEU A 99 13.24 -5.96 0.62
C LEU A 99 13.15 -7.19 1.52
N VAL A 100 13.07 -6.96 2.82
CA VAL A 100 12.91 -8.01 3.81
C VAL A 100 11.45 -8.07 4.25
N GLU A 101 10.91 -9.26 4.34
CA GLU A 101 9.57 -9.49 4.87
C GLU A 101 9.53 -9.27 6.38
N LYS A 102 8.54 -8.50 6.84
CA LYS A 102 8.19 -8.35 8.25
C LYS A 102 6.96 -9.20 8.54
N PRO A 103 7.05 -10.20 9.43
CA PRO A 103 5.88 -11.00 9.80
C PRO A 103 4.75 -10.15 10.36
N SER A 104 3.55 -10.32 9.82
CA SER A 104 2.34 -9.69 10.34
C SER A 104 1.91 -10.31 11.69
N LYS A 105 1.15 -9.56 12.48
CA LYS A 105 0.60 -10.00 13.75
C LYS A 105 -0.72 -10.74 13.61
N THR A 106 -1.54 -10.34 12.63
CA THR A 106 -2.91 -10.84 12.49
C THR A 106 -3.21 -11.43 11.11
N LEU A 107 -2.32 -11.23 10.13
CA LEU A 107 -2.47 -11.69 8.75
C LEU A 107 -1.40 -12.73 8.39
N LYS A 108 -1.62 -13.41 7.26
CA LYS A 108 -0.60 -14.26 6.63
C LYS A 108 0.34 -13.45 5.74
N THR A 109 -0.20 -12.40 5.11
CA THR A 109 0.55 -11.48 4.25
C THR A 109 1.58 -10.71 5.07
N PRO A 110 2.87 -10.77 4.73
CA PRO A 110 3.90 -10.03 5.45
C PRO A 110 3.87 -8.53 5.12
N GLY A 111 4.33 -7.73 6.05
CA GLY A 111 4.73 -6.35 5.79
C GLY A 111 6.14 -6.27 5.18
N VAL A 112 6.59 -5.03 4.94
CA VAL A 112 7.96 -4.70 4.50
C VAL A 112 8.74 -4.22 5.71
N ASP A 113 9.83 -4.90 6.05
CA ASP A 113 10.71 -4.49 7.13
C ASP A 113 11.44 -3.17 6.78
N GLY A 114 11.80 -2.40 7.81
CA GLY A 114 12.42 -1.08 7.65
C GLY A 114 11.45 0.08 7.45
N CYS A 115 10.17 -0.16 7.17
CA CYS A 115 9.15 0.90 7.17
C CYS A 115 8.97 1.47 8.58
N TYR A 116 8.42 2.69 8.68
CA TYR A 116 8.18 3.30 9.99
C TYR A 116 6.80 2.98 10.58
N ALA A 117 5.84 2.54 9.75
CA ALA A 117 4.54 2.08 10.23
C ALA A 117 3.92 1.03 9.29
N TRP A 118 3.01 0.23 9.83
CA TRP A 118 2.33 -0.86 9.13
C TRP A 118 0.86 -0.88 9.50
N MET A 119 0.00 -1.00 8.49
CA MET A 119 -1.44 -1.24 8.66
C MET A 119 -1.79 -2.59 8.06
N GLU A 120 -2.17 -3.56 8.88
CA GLU A 120 -2.69 -4.83 8.43
C GLU A 120 -4.18 -4.66 8.10
N CYS A 121 -4.55 -5.02 6.88
CA CYS A 121 -5.85 -4.70 6.31
C CYS A 121 -6.58 -5.94 5.84
N LYS A 122 -7.87 -6.03 6.16
CA LYS A 122 -8.78 -7.02 5.58
C LYS A 122 -9.74 -6.36 4.61
N LEU A 123 -9.89 -6.97 3.46
CA LEU A 123 -10.80 -6.52 2.42
C LEU A 123 -12.23 -6.41 2.99
N HIS A 124 -12.85 -5.26 2.81
CA HIS A 124 -14.25 -5.03 3.15
C HIS A 124 -15.13 -5.05 1.91
N LYS A 125 -14.76 -4.31 0.87
CA LYS A 125 -15.52 -4.19 -0.37
C LYS A 125 -14.64 -3.74 -1.53
N ILE A 126 -14.90 -4.27 -2.70
CA ILE A 126 -14.38 -3.73 -3.97
C ILE A 126 -15.54 -3.04 -4.69
N VAL A 127 -15.26 -1.85 -5.21
CA VAL A 127 -16.15 -1.11 -6.11
C VAL A 127 -15.43 -1.01 -7.44
N ASP A 128 -15.86 -1.84 -8.38
CA ASP A 128 -15.36 -1.82 -9.76
C ASP A 128 -16.07 -0.73 -10.55
N GLU A 129 -15.30 0.09 -11.25
CA GLU A 129 -15.78 1.23 -12.02
C GLU A 129 -15.01 1.36 -13.34
N GLU A 130 -15.56 2.15 -14.25
CA GLU A 130 -14.93 2.48 -15.52
C GLU A 130 -15.03 3.99 -15.78
N TYR A 131 -13.95 4.60 -16.20
CA TYR A 131 -13.92 5.96 -16.67
C TYR A 131 -13.21 6.04 -18.03
N ASP A 132 -13.90 6.55 -19.05
CA ASP A 132 -13.38 6.67 -20.41
C ASP A 132 -12.79 5.35 -20.96
N LYS A 133 -13.49 4.25 -20.73
CA LYS A 133 -13.09 2.86 -21.08
C LYS A 133 -11.86 2.35 -20.33
N PHE A 134 -11.44 3.04 -19.28
CA PHE A 134 -10.35 2.60 -18.43
C PHE A 134 -10.92 2.04 -17.13
N PRO A 135 -10.76 0.72 -16.89
CA PRO A 135 -11.27 0.11 -15.67
C PRO A 135 -10.39 0.48 -14.48
N TYR A 136 -11.03 0.79 -13.36
CA TYR A 136 -10.37 1.02 -12.08
C TYR A 136 -11.21 0.43 -10.94
N ALA A 137 -10.59 0.25 -9.80
CA ALA A 137 -11.29 -0.23 -8.61
C ALA A 137 -10.98 0.64 -7.40
N LEU A 138 -11.98 0.80 -6.53
CA LEU A 138 -11.82 1.32 -5.19
C LEU A 138 -11.89 0.15 -4.21
N VAL A 139 -10.77 -0.15 -3.58
CA VAL A 139 -10.66 -1.20 -2.58
C VAL A 139 -10.86 -0.59 -1.20
N LEU A 140 -11.99 -0.91 -0.58
CA LEU A 140 -12.28 -0.54 0.81
C LEU A 140 -11.81 -1.67 1.72
N ALA A 141 -10.99 -1.35 2.70
CA ALA A 141 -10.46 -2.32 3.64
C ALA A 141 -10.51 -1.82 5.08
N LYS A 142 -10.73 -2.76 6.00
CA LYS A 142 -10.67 -2.51 7.43
C LYS A 142 -9.24 -2.69 7.92
N VAL A 143 -8.72 -1.70 8.62
CA VAL A 143 -7.46 -1.81 9.37
C VAL A 143 -7.74 -2.65 10.61
N VAL A 144 -7.08 -3.80 10.72
CA VAL A 144 -7.26 -4.75 11.83
C VAL A 144 -6.10 -4.72 12.82
N HIS A 145 -4.96 -4.21 12.40
CA HIS A 145 -3.81 -3.95 13.25
C HIS A 145 -3.02 -2.75 12.72
N LEU A 146 -2.55 -1.91 13.61
CA LEU A 146 -1.70 -0.76 13.31
C LEU A 146 -0.46 -0.84 14.21
N GLU A 147 0.70 -0.79 13.60
CA GLU A 147 1.99 -0.78 14.28
C GLU A 147 2.83 0.38 13.78
N ILE A 148 3.62 0.95 14.66
CA ILE A 148 4.58 2.02 14.37
C ILE A 148 5.88 1.72 15.09
N ARG A 149 7.01 2.15 14.54
CA ARG A 149 8.30 2.00 15.18
C ARG A 149 8.38 2.81 16.48
N ASP A 150 8.94 2.20 17.51
CA ASP A 150 9.04 2.80 18.83
C ASP A 150 9.96 4.03 18.88
N ASP A 151 10.92 4.14 17.95
CA ASP A 151 11.88 5.24 17.89
C ASP A 151 11.31 6.55 17.31
N ILE A 152 10.12 6.50 16.71
CA ILE A 152 9.47 7.68 16.10
C ILE A 152 8.15 8.07 16.76
N TYR A 153 7.67 7.31 17.73
CA TYR A 153 6.43 7.58 18.44
C TYR A 153 6.62 7.54 19.94
N ASP A 154 6.46 8.68 20.57
CA ASP A 154 6.44 8.80 22.04
C ASP A 154 5.03 8.47 22.55
N ALA A 155 4.87 7.23 23.04
CA ALA A 155 3.61 6.74 23.56
C ALA A 155 3.17 7.45 24.87
N GLU A 156 4.11 8.03 25.64
CA GLU A 156 3.79 8.73 26.91
C GLU A 156 3.15 10.07 26.63
N ASN A 157 3.64 10.78 25.60
CA ASN A 157 3.15 12.12 25.24
C ASN A 157 2.20 12.10 24.03
N GLY A 158 2.05 10.96 23.35
CA GLY A 158 1.24 10.83 22.15
C GLY A 158 1.77 11.68 20.98
N SER A 159 3.08 11.90 20.93
CA SER A 159 3.73 12.75 19.94
C SER A 159 4.58 11.93 18.97
N TRP A 160 4.79 12.49 17.79
CA TRP A 160 5.63 11.93 16.75
C TRP A 160 6.98 12.65 16.76
N ASP A 161 8.06 11.90 16.74
CA ASP A 161 9.37 12.42 16.40
C ASP A 161 9.49 12.45 14.88
N VAL A 162 9.49 13.64 14.31
CA VAL A 162 9.46 13.90 12.86
C VAL A 162 10.71 14.64 12.39
N GLU A 163 11.82 14.56 13.13
CA GLU A 163 13.09 15.12 12.66
C GLU A 163 13.69 14.39 11.46
#